data_bf6bff7346e852b16639780bc2fcc2da
#
_entry.id   bf6bff7346e852b16639780bc2fcc2da
#
_cell.length_a   1.000
_cell.length_b   1.000
_cell.length_c   1.000
_cell.angle_alpha   90.00
_cell.angle_beta   90.00
_cell.angle_gamma   90.00
#
_symmetry.space_group_name_H-M   'P 1'
#
loop_
_entity.id
_entity.type
_entity.pdbx_description
1 polymer ?
#
loop_
_entity_poly.entity_id
_entity_poly.type
_entity_poly.pdbx_seq_one_letter_code
_entity_poly.pdbx_strand_id
1 'polypeptide(L)'
;MNIGDRLTVRKLNIAGETELTWSGQLREQTRNWVQIEARFGRYNHIDLGYAIFERGDRFIEWFFTTRWYSIYQIHARGDDALKGWYCNITRPALLV
;
A
#
# COMPACT_ATOMS: atom_id res chain seq x y z
N MET A 1 14.00 -10.85 3.55
CA MET A 1 13.26 -10.39 2.36
C MET A 1 14.23 -9.77 1.37
N ASN A 2 14.03 -10.05 0.09
CA ASN A 2 14.86 -9.50 -0.99
C ASN A 2 14.03 -8.62 -1.90
N ILE A 3 14.65 -7.61 -2.50
CA ILE A 3 14.00 -6.76 -3.49
C ILE A 3 13.39 -7.61 -4.60
N GLY A 4 12.14 -7.36 -4.94
CA GLY A 4 11.36 -8.15 -5.90
C GLY A 4 10.55 -9.28 -5.30
N ASP A 5 10.76 -9.63 -4.03
CA ASP A 5 9.96 -10.65 -3.36
C ASP A 5 8.49 -10.26 -3.33
N ARG A 6 7.63 -11.27 -3.54
CA ARG A 6 6.20 -11.09 -3.40
C ARG A 6 5.84 -11.17 -1.92
N LEU A 7 5.19 -10.15 -1.42
CA LEU A 7 4.78 -10.04 -0.03
C LEU A 7 3.27 -9.98 0.08
N THR A 8 2.75 -10.50 1.17
CA THR A 8 1.34 -10.38 1.53
C THR A 8 1.20 -9.30 2.60
N VAL A 9 0.33 -8.34 2.34
CA VAL A 9 -0.05 -7.31 3.30
C VAL A 9 -1.40 -7.66 3.87
N ARG A 10 -1.51 -7.68 5.20
CA ARG A 10 -2.77 -7.92 5.90
C ARG A 10 -3.11 -6.72 6.75
N LYS A 11 -4.30 -6.19 6.57
CA LYS A 11 -4.86 -5.17 7.44
C LYS A 11 -5.63 -5.86 8.55
N LEU A 12 -5.25 -5.60 9.78
CA LEU A 12 -5.89 -6.18 10.96
C LEU A 12 -6.75 -5.13 11.65
N ASN A 13 -7.86 -5.58 12.24
CA ASN A 13 -8.67 -4.75 13.12
C ASN A 13 -8.08 -4.74 14.54
N ILE A 14 -8.75 -4.05 15.47
CA ILE A 14 -8.29 -3.94 16.86
C ILE A 14 -8.22 -5.30 17.55
N ALA A 15 -9.10 -6.23 17.17
CA ALA A 15 -9.13 -7.58 17.73
C ALA A 15 -8.04 -8.51 17.15
N GLY A 16 -7.25 -8.01 16.19
CA GLY A 16 -6.21 -8.80 15.54
C GLY A 16 -6.71 -9.66 14.37
N GLU A 17 -7.96 -9.47 13.96
CA GLU A 17 -8.54 -10.23 12.85
C GLU A 17 -8.24 -9.57 11.52
N THR A 18 -8.01 -10.39 10.48
CA THR A 18 -7.74 -9.90 9.14
C THR A 18 -9.00 -9.32 8.50
N GLU A 19 -8.96 -8.03 8.18
CA GLU A 19 -10.04 -7.35 7.44
C GLU A 19 -9.81 -7.37 5.95
N LEU A 20 -8.55 -7.28 5.54
CA LEU A 20 -8.17 -7.08 4.16
C LEU A 20 -6.80 -7.68 3.89
N THR A 21 -6.65 -8.27 2.73
CA THR A 21 -5.38 -8.87 2.31
C THR A 21 -5.10 -8.50 0.86
N TRP A 22 -3.86 -8.09 0.58
CA TRP A 22 -3.41 -7.91 -0.80
C TRP A 22 -1.95 -8.32 -0.93
N SER A 23 -1.49 -8.46 -2.16
CA SER A 23 -0.11 -8.84 -2.46
C SER A 23 0.58 -7.75 -3.25
N GLY A 24 1.87 -7.62 -3.04
CA GLY A 24 2.71 -6.69 -3.78
C GLY A 24 4.14 -7.17 -3.82
N GLN A 25 5.00 -6.40 -4.48
CA GLN A 25 6.41 -6.70 -4.58
C GLN A 25 7.21 -5.73 -3.73
N LEU A 26 8.18 -6.28 -2.99
CA LEU A 26 9.13 -5.47 -2.22
C LEU A 26 10.00 -4.67 -3.19
N ARG A 27 9.98 -3.35 -3.06
CA ARG A 27 10.81 -2.45 -3.87
C ARG A 27 12.02 -1.95 -3.13
N GLU A 28 11.85 -1.67 -1.83
CA GLU A 28 12.92 -1.13 -1.00
C GLU A 28 12.67 -1.49 0.46
N GLN A 29 13.73 -1.75 1.17
CA GLN A 29 13.68 -1.96 2.61
C GLN A 29 14.86 -1.22 3.25
N THR A 30 14.54 -0.35 4.19
CA THR A 30 15.52 0.37 5.00
C THR A 30 15.22 0.16 6.47
N ARG A 31 16.04 0.74 7.33
CA ARG A 31 15.74 0.76 8.76
C ARG A 31 14.41 1.44 9.07
N ASN A 32 14.03 2.43 8.26
CA ASN A 32 12.91 3.33 8.53
C ASN A 32 11.62 2.98 7.80
N TRP A 33 11.70 2.24 6.69
CA TRP A 33 10.50 1.88 5.95
C TRP A 33 10.66 0.63 5.11
N VAL A 34 9.52 0.08 4.75
CA VAL A 34 9.37 -0.97 3.72
C VAL A 34 8.51 -0.39 2.62
N GLN A 35 8.99 -0.44 1.37
CA GLN A 35 8.28 0.07 0.21
C GLN A 35 7.77 -1.10 -0.63
N ILE A 36 6.47 -1.14 -0.87
CA ILE A 36 5.82 -2.22 -1.62
C ILE A 36 5.04 -1.62 -2.79
N GLU A 37 5.15 -2.25 -3.96
CA GLU A 37 4.39 -1.90 -5.14
C GLU A 37 3.31 -2.93 -5.39
N ALA A 38 2.09 -2.47 -5.70
CA ALA A 38 0.97 -3.33 -6.02
C ALA A 38 0.01 -2.65 -6.99
N ARG A 39 -1.01 -3.39 -7.43
CA ARG A 39 -2.12 -2.85 -8.20
C ARG A 39 -3.40 -2.97 -7.39
N PHE A 40 -4.21 -1.93 -7.44
CA PHE A 40 -5.49 -1.91 -6.76
C PHE A 40 -6.45 -2.86 -7.49
N GLY A 41 -6.95 -3.87 -6.79
CA GLY A 41 -7.77 -4.90 -7.43
C GLY A 41 -9.03 -5.29 -6.68
N ARG A 42 -9.18 -4.81 -5.43
CA ARG A 42 -10.26 -5.31 -4.57
C ARG A 42 -11.59 -4.64 -4.81
N TYR A 43 -11.61 -3.32 -5.04
CA TYR A 43 -12.81 -2.53 -5.24
C TYR A 43 -12.81 -1.94 -6.64
N ASN A 44 -13.98 -1.53 -7.12
CA ASN A 44 -14.06 -0.84 -8.41
C ASN A 44 -13.39 0.53 -8.33
N HIS A 45 -13.59 1.24 -7.22
CA HIS A 45 -12.92 2.50 -6.96
C HIS A 45 -13.07 2.91 -5.50
N ILE A 46 -12.18 3.81 -5.07
CA ILE A 46 -12.30 4.53 -3.80
C ILE A 46 -12.16 6.01 -4.13
N ASP A 47 -13.14 6.80 -3.74
CA ASP A 47 -13.10 8.25 -3.91
C ASP A 47 -12.36 8.86 -2.72
N LEU A 48 -11.20 9.48 -3.00
CA LEU A 48 -10.38 10.14 -1.98
C LEU A 48 -10.70 11.64 -1.87
N GLY A 49 -11.71 12.12 -2.64
CA GLY A 49 -12.08 13.52 -2.69
C GLY A 49 -11.30 14.33 -3.73
N TYR A 50 -9.99 14.19 -3.76
CA TYR A 50 -9.11 14.86 -4.72
C TYR A 50 -8.69 13.97 -5.89
N ALA A 51 -8.87 12.67 -5.75
CA ALA A 51 -8.55 11.67 -6.77
C ALA A 51 -9.39 10.42 -6.54
N ILE A 52 -9.60 9.66 -7.59
CA ILE A 52 -10.29 8.37 -7.52
C ILE A 52 -9.26 7.27 -7.69
N PHE A 53 -9.20 6.36 -6.71
CA PHE A 53 -8.34 5.18 -6.73
C PHE A 53 -9.14 4.05 -7.39
N GLU A 54 -8.79 3.72 -8.63
CA GLU A 54 -9.53 2.79 -9.46
C GLU A 54 -8.85 1.43 -9.56
N ARG A 55 -9.65 0.39 -9.89
CA ARG A 55 -9.11 -0.94 -10.13
C ARG A 55 -8.05 -0.90 -11.24
N GLY A 56 -6.91 -1.52 -10.97
CA GLY A 56 -5.78 -1.58 -11.88
C GLY A 56 -4.80 -0.44 -11.72
N ASP A 57 -5.11 0.58 -10.96
CA ASP A 57 -4.15 1.63 -10.63
C ASP A 57 -2.95 1.04 -9.92
N ARG A 58 -1.77 1.47 -10.29
CA ARG A 58 -0.54 1.07 -9.64
C ARG A 58 -0.31 1.96 -8.44
N PHE A 59 0.07 1.38 -7.32
CA PHE A 59 0.44 2.18 -6.16
C PHE A 59 1.72 1.68 -5.53
N ILE A 60 2.42 2.61 -4.91
CA ILE A 60 3.58 2.34 -4.08
C ILE A 60 3.20 2.77 -2.68
N GLU A 61 3.38 1.86 -1.72
CA GLU A 61 3.07 2.14 -0.32
C GLU A 61 4.34 2.09 0.50
N TRP A 62 4.58 3.13 1.30
CA TRP A 62 5.64 3.19 2.28
C TRP A 62 5.08 2.87 3.65
N PHE A 63 5.53 1.76 4.24
CA PHE A 63 5.22 1.39 5.61
C PHE A 63 6.38 1.83 6.49
N PHE A 64 6.15 2.82 7.35
CA PHE A 64 7.19 3.35 8.23
C PHE A 64 7.26 2.54 9.52
N THR A 65 8.46 2.11 9.92
CA THR A 65 8.65 1.24 11.08
C THR A 65 8.39 1.93 12.42
N THR A 66 8.44 3.26 12.45
CA THR A 66 8.31 4.05 13.68
C THR A 66 7.21 5.11 13.61
N ARG A 67 6.30 5.01 12.66
CA ARG A 67 5.21 5.97 12.47
C ARG A 67 3.86 5.28 12.51
N TRP A 68 2.83 6.04 12.83
CA TRP A 68 1.44 5.57 12.89
C TRP A 68 0.70 5.84 11.59
N TYR A 69 1.40 5.83 10.45
CA TYR A 69 0.79 6.01 9.14
C TYR A 69 1.62 5.32 8.06
N SER A 70 0.97 5.05 6.95
CA SER A 70 1.61 4.68 5.70
C SER A 70 1.25 5.70 4.64
N ILE A 71 2.05 5.80 3.59
CA ILE A 71 1.82 6.73 2.49
C ILE A 71 1.70 5.93 1.20
N TYR A 72 0.65 6.26 0.42
CA TYR A 72 0.43 5.72 -0.91
C TYR A 72 0.78 6.77 -1.95
N GLN A 73 1.52 6.36 -2.98
CA GLN A 73 1.67 7.10 -4.22
C GLN A 73 0.86 6.36 -5.28
N ILE A 74 -0.12 7.04 -5.90
CA ILE A 74 -1.09 6.40 -6.77
C ILE A 74 -0.88 6.85 -8.21
N HIS A 75 -0.75 5.89 -9.13
CA HIS A 75 -0.55 6.10 -10.55
C HIS A 75 -1.70 5.50 -11.35
N ALA A 76 -2.16 6.24 -12.35
CA ALA A 76 -3.25 5.81 -13.22
C ALA A 76 -2.88 4.55 -14.00
N ARG A 77 -3.83 3.62 -14.09
CA ARG A 77 -3.64 2.32 -14.76
C ARG A 77 -3.30 2.41 -16.24
N GLY A 78 -3.71 3.48 -16.91
CA GLY A 78 -3.52 3.61 -18.36
C GLY A 78 -2.15 4.14 -18.73
N ASP A 79 -1.90 5.41 -18.43
CA ASP A 79 -0.68 6.12 -18.80
C ASP A 79 0.35 6.19 -17.69
N ASP A 80 0.06 5.60 -16.54
CA ASP A 80 0.91 5.61 -15.35
C ASP A 80 1.14 7.01 -14.76
N ALA A 81 0.29 7.97 -15.12
CA ALA A 81 0.39 9.33 -14.61
C ALA A 81 0.09 9.38 -13.11
N LEU A 82 0.81 10.20 -12.39
CA LEU A 82 0.58 10.38 -10.96
C LEU A 82 -0.81 10.95 -10.72
N LYS A 83 -1.63 10.23 -9.96
CA LYS A 83 -2.95 10.70 -9.53
C LYS A 83 -2.88 11.50 -8.24
N GLY A 84 -1.99 11.12 -7.33
CA GLY A 84 -1.85 11.79 -6.06
C GLY A 84 -1.27 10.91 -4.98
N TRP A 85 -1.34 11.42 -3.77
CA TRP A 85 -0.83 10.79 -2.57
C TRP A 85 -1.96 10.59 -1.57
N TYR A 86 -1.86 9.53 -0.77
CA TYR A 86 -2.83 9.26 0.28
C TYR A 86 -2.09 8.84 1.54
N CYS A 87 -2.47 9.44 2.67
CA CYS A 87 -1.93 9.07 3.98
C CYS A 87 -2.96 8.20 4.71
N ASN A 88 -2.58 6.98 5.03
CA ASN A 88 -3.42 6.04 5.74
C ASN A 88 -2.97 5.96 7.20
N ILE A 89 -3.85 6.29 8.14
CA ILE A 89 -3.54 6.21 9.56
C ILE A 89 -3.60 4.73 9.98
N THR A 90 -2.43 4.19 10.29
CA THR A 90 -2.29 2.78 10.63
C THR A 90 -1.00 2.57 11.41
N ARG A 91 -0.87 1.46 12.09
CA ARG A 91 0.39 1.06 12.73
C ARG A 91 1.01 -0.08 11.92
N PRO A 92 1.95 0.21 11.03
CA PRO A 92 2.62 -0.85 10.30
C PRO A 92 3.39 -1.79 11.23
N ALA A 93 3.34 -3.05 10.92
CA ALA A 93 4.13 -4.07 11.58
C ALA A 93 4.66 -5.03 10.53
N LEU A 94 5.95 -5.36 10.63
CA LEU A 94 6.56 -6.35 9.77
C LEU A 94 6.61 -7.67 10.51
N LEU A 95 5.88 -8.66 9.99
CA LEU A 95 5.92 -10.03 10.48
C LEU A 95 6.78 -10.84 9.52
N VAL A 96 7.84 -11.38 10.06
CA VAL A 96 8.78 -12.20 9.28
C VAL A 96 8.65 -13.66 9.70
#